data_573ea6c5ee605e8b92c5083fbb07768e
#
_entry.id   573ea6c5ee605e8b92c5083fbb07768e
#
_cell.length_a   1.000
_cell.length_b   1.000
_cell.length_c   1.000
_cell.angle_alpha   90.00
_cell.angle_beta   90.00
_cell.angle_gamma   90.00
#
_symmetry.space_group_name_H-M   'P 1'
#
loop_
_entity.id
_entity.type
_entity.pdbx_description
1 polymer ?
#
loop_
_entity_poly.entity_id
_entity_poly.type
_entity_poly.pdbx_seq_one_letter_code
_entity_poly.pdbx_strand_id
1 'polypeptide(L)'
;MKFYFPVLLAALISFTAVAQKKELKAAQKLVDASLYQKALVALDEMQPLIKNAEAKYSSHYYYLLGISKQKTKAFDEAIAAFDKSNSIEESANLKKYGSLIQGNVSSFTNDLINEAVDLNSLEEYIAASKLLYTAYELDPPNNTDYLYYAASSAVNGGDYDTSLSYYLRLKDLNYEGRKTTYYATEVASGEESEVPDAATFAIYKKSKEFTNLREELSDSKLPEIVKNIALIYVQKGDNEAAMQAIKDARSMSPKDVGLILTEADLYNQIGDEARFASLMEEAIAQDPNNAVLYYNLGVVNGNKGNREASISYYKKAIELDPTYEATYLNLASVILEGEADIVEEMNALGNSAAENRKYDALKQKRKSLFLESVPYLETLVSINPNNADAIITLKNIFGTIGDTANFKKYRDMLESL
;
A
#
# COMPACT_ATOMS: atom_id res chain seq x y z
N MET A 1 -56.28 -43.13 39.40
CA MET A 1 -54.86 -42.83 39.35
C MET A 1 -54.51 -42.07 38.09
N LYS A 2 -54.91 -40.83 37.96
CA LYS A 2 -54.59 -39.93 36.82
C LYS A 2 -54.68 -38.50 37.37
N PHE A 3 -53.57 -37.86 37.84
CA PHE A 3 -53.51 -36.43 38.04
C PHE A 3 -52.14 -35.87 38.57
N TYR A 4 -51.03 -36.66 38.50
CA TYR A 4 -49.72 -36.16 38.97
C TYR A 4 -48.69 -35.86 37.93
N PHE A 5 -48.97 -36.12 36.61
CA PHE A 5 -48.00 -35.92 35.55
C PHE A 5 -47.76 -34.44 35.15
N PRO A 6 -48.79 -33.54 35.13
CA PRO A 6 -48.53 -32.17 34.71
C PRO A 6 -47.80 -31.29 35.77
N VAL A 7 -47.96 -31.62 37.06
CA VAL A 7 -47.32 -30.87 38.15
C VAL A 7 -45.81 -31.12 38.23
N LEU A 8 -45.35 -32.35 37.95
CA LEU A 8 -43.90 -32.68 37.91
C LEU A 8 -43.22 -32.00 36.73
N LEU A 9 -43.85 -31.93 35.55
CA LEU A 9 -43.29 -31.24 34.37
C LEU A 9 -43.20 -29.72 34.56
N ALA A 10 -44.22 -29.10 35.18
CA ALA A 10 -44.22 -27.67 35.51
C ALA A 10 -43.15 -27.30 36.58
N ALA A 11 -42.90 -28.21 37.53
CA ALA A 11 -41.87 -27.99 38.55
C ALA A 11 -40.45 -28.13 37.94
N LEU A 12 -40.20 -29.06 37.05
CA LEU A 12 -38.91 -29.18 36.34
C LEU A 12 -38.60 -27.95 35.45
N ILE A 13 -39.60 -27.43 34.74
CA ILE A 13 -39.46 -26.23 33.91
C ILE A 13 -39.18 -24.97 34.77
N SER A 14 -39.81 -24.86 35.93
CA SER A 14 -39.57 -23.72 36.85
C SER A 14 -38.18 -23.78 37.51
N PHE A 15 -37.64 -24.96 37.82
CA PHE A 15 -36.29 -25.11 38.36
C PHE A 15 -35.22 -24.75 37.31
N THR A 16 -35.41 -25.15 36.07
CA THR A 16 -34.45 -24.79 34.98
C THR A 16 -34.43 -23.27 34.68
N ALA A 17 -35.59 -22.63 34.63
CA ALA A 17 -35.69 -21.18 34.40
C ALA A 17 -35.05 -20.34 35.54
N VAL A 18 -35.17 -20.81 36.81
CA VAL A 18 -34.53 -20.13 37.94
C VAL A 18 -33.01 -20.31 37.89
N ALA A 19 -32.51 -21.51 37.50
CA ALA A 19 -31.10 -21.73 37.34
C ALA A 19 -30.51 -20.87 36.21
N GLN A 20 -31.14 -20.82 35.03
CA GLN A 20 -30.75 -19.99 33.90
C GLN A 20 -30.60 -18.52 34.28
N LYS A 21 -31.60 -17.97 34.98
CA LYS A 21 -31.61 -16.58 35.42
C LYS A 21 -30.47 -16.29 36.40
N LYS A 22 -30.18 -17.21 37.30
CA LYS A 22 -29.13 -17.05 38.35
C LYS A 22 -27.75 -17.06 37.68
N GLU A 23 -27.49 -18.01 36.81
CA GLU A 23 -26.19 -18.14 36.09
C GLU A 23 -25.96 -16.99 35.12
N LEU A 24 -26.97 -16.55 34.35
CA LEU A 24 -26.87 -15.35 33.52
C LEU A 24 -26.55 -14.09 34.32
N LYS A 25 -27.16 -13.94 35.51
CA LYS A 25 -26.83 -12.80 36.37
C LYS A 25 -25.41 -12.86 36.91
N ALA A 26 -24.87 -14.04 37.15
CA ALA A 26 -23.46 -14.24 37.53
C ALA A 26 -22.52 -13.89 36.37
N ALA A 27 -22.79 -14.38 35.14
CA ALA A 27 -22.04 -14.05 33.94
C ALA A 27 -22.08 -12.53 33.63
N GLN A 28 -23.26 -11.90 33.73
CA GLN A 28 -23.41 -10.44 33.57
C GLN A 28 -22.50 -9.67 34.53
N LYS A 29 -22.44 -10.02 35.81
CA LYS A 29 -21.56 -9.37 36.77
C LYS A 29 -20.07 -9.50 36.42
N LEU A 30 -19.67 -10.62 35.79
CA LEU A 30 -18.30 -10.82 35.34
C LEU A 30 -18.01 -9.91 34.13
N VAL A 31 -18.96 -9.78 33.21
CA VAL A 31 -18.85 -8.85 32.05
C VAL A 31 -18.81 -7.40 32.55
N ASP A 32 -19.71 -7.01 33.45
CA ASP A 32 -19.76 -5.65 34.03
C ASP A 32 -18.45 -5.29 34.76
N ALA A 33 -17.78 -6.32 35.35
CA ALA A 33 -16.48 -6.16 36.01
C ALA A 33 -15.29 -6.30 35.03
N SER A 34 -15.51 -6.39 33.72
CA SER A 34 -14.50 -6.58 32.68
C SER A 34 -13.67 -7.89 32.84
N LEU A 35 -14.20 -8.89 33.53
CA LEU A 35 -13.58 -10.19 33.75
C LEU A 35 -13.98 -11.19 32.64
N TYR A 36 -13.72 -10.80 31.37
CA TYR A 36 -14.26 -11.47 30.20
C TYR A 36 -13.86 -12.95 30.07
N GLN A 37 -12.62 -13.32 30.40
CA GLN A 37 -12.20 -14.73 30.39
C GLN A 37 -12.98 -15.57 31.40
N LYS A 38 -13.25 -15.03 32.61
CA LYS A 38 -14.08 -15.72 33.59
C LYS A 38 -15.54 -15.79 33.18
N ALA A 39 -16.02 -14.75 32.48
CA ALA A 39 -17.36 -14.76 31.90
C ALA A 39 -17.52 -15.84 30.84
N LEU A 40 -16.51 -16.04 29.96
CA LEU A 40 -16.51 -17.11 28.96
C LEU A 40 -16.60 -18.49 29.61
N VAL A 41 -15.85 -18.76 30.69
CA VAL A 41 -15.93 -20.04 31.42
C VAL A 41 -17.33 -20.23 31.99
N ALA A 42 -17.91 -19.22 32.65
CA ALA A 42 -19.25 -19.31 33.22
C ALA A 42 -20.34 -19.51 32.15
N LEU A 43 -20.16 -18.87 30.97
CA LEU A 43 -21.08 -19.05 29.84
C LEU A 43 -20.95 -20.45 29.19
N ASP A 44 -19.75 -21.00 29.12
CA ASP A 44 -19.54 -22.36 28.61
C ASP A 44 -20.22 -23.40 29.49
N GLU A 45 -20.05 -23.30 30.82
CA GLU A 45 -20.70 -24.19 31.78
C GLU A 45 -22.24 -24.16 31.72
N MET A 46 -22.83 -23.01 31.30
CA MET A 46 -24.28 -22.92 31.18
C MET A 46 -24.82 -23.24 29.80
N GLN A 47 -23.99 -23.52 28.79
CA GLN A 47 -24.42 -23.82 27.41
C GLN A 47 -25.50 -24.92 27.33
N PRO A 48 -25.43 -26.05 28.11
CA PRO A 48 -26.46 -27.06 28.09
C PRO A 48 -27.85 -26.56 28.54
N LEU A 49 -27.88 -25.55 29.41
CA LEU A 49 -29.12 -24.94 29.90
C LEU A 49 -29.79 -24.04 28.87
N ILE A 50 -29.01 -23.49 27.91
CA ILE A 50 -29.50 -22.53 26.91
C ILE A 50 -30.26 -23.24 25.78
N LYS A 51 -29.95 -24.51 25.48
CA LYS A 51 -30.56 -25.25 24.37
C LYS A 51 -32.10 -25.25 24.39
N ASN A 52 -32.71 -25.23 25.58
CA ASN A 52 -34.17 -25.21 25.77
C ASN A 52 -34.63 -24.03 26.60
N ALA A 53 -33.86 -22.94 26.62
CA ALA A 53 -34.20 -21.74 27.37
C ALA A 53 -35.25 -20.88 26.65
N GLU A 54 -35.99 -20.09 27.44
CA GLU A 54 -36.85 -19.05 26.83
C GLU A 54 -36.00 -18.05 26.04
N ALA A 55 -36.56 -17.52 24.95
CA ALA A 55 -35.88 -16.60 24.05
C ALA A 55 -35.17 -15.45 24.76
N LYS A 56 -35.77 -14.88 25.81
CA LYS A 56 -35.18 -13.78 26.60
C LYS A 56 -33.89 -14.17 27.34
N TYR A 57 -33.74 -15.43 27.72
CA TYR A 57 -32.53 -15.93 28.36
C TYR A 57 -31.48 -16.34 27.33
N SER A 58 -31.91 -16.93 26.21
CA SER A 58 -31.02 -17.30 25.14
C SER A 58 -30.41 -16.07 24.45
N SER A 59 -31.21 -15.04 24.16
CA SER A 59 -30.68 -13.80 23.59
C SER A 59 -29.70 -13.10 24.54
N HIS A 60 -30.01 -13.08 25.86
CA HIS A 60 -29.10 -12.56 26.88
C HIS A 60 -27.76 -13.32 26.93
N TYR A 61 -27.81 -14.64 26.87
CA TYR A 61 -26.63 -15.49 26.83
C TYR A 61 -25.73 -15.14 25.65
N TYR A 62 -26.30 -15.12 24.42
CA TYR A 62 -25.54 -14.82 23.23
C TYR A 62 -25.03 -13.36 23.20
N TYR A 63 -25.75 -12.41 23.76
CA TYR A 63 -25.26 -11.06 23.95
C TYR A 63 -24.00 -11.02 24.84
N LEU A 64 -24.05 -11.67 26.02
CA LEU A 64 -22.90 -11.72 26.94
C LEU A 64 -21.71 -12.47 26.34
N LEU A 65 -21.99 -13.56 25.58
CA LEU A 65 -20.99 -14.31 24.85
C LEU A 65 -20.31 -13.40 23.80
N GLY A 66 -21.10 -12.66 23.03
CA GLY A 66 -20.61 -11.72 22.02
C GLY A 66 -19.71 -10.66 22.63
N ILE A 67 -20.13 -9.98 23.71
CA ILE A 67 -19.30 -8.99 24.40
C ILE A 67 -18.00 -9.62 24.93
N SER A 68 -18.08 -10.81 25.53
CA SER A 68 -16.91 -11.45 26.11
C SER A 68 -15.91 -11.90 25.01
N LYS A 69 -16.40 -12.42 23.90
CA LYS A 69 -15.60 -12.80 22.73
C LYS A 69 -14.97 -11.58 22.05
N GLN A 70 -15.71 -10.47 21.88
CA GLN A 70 -15.20 -9.20 21.37
C GLN A 70 -14.00 -8.72 22.21
N LYS A 71 -14.16 -8.65 23.52
CA LYS A 71 -13.13 -8.12 24.43
C LYS A 71 -11.95 -9.08 24.66
N THR A 72 -12.06 -10.32 24.19
CA THR A 72 -10.95 -11.30 24.14
C THR A 72 -10.40 -11.50 22.74
N LYS A 73 -10.74 -10.61 21.80
CA LYS A 73 -10.27 -10.56 20.40
C LYS A 73 -10.70 -11.80 19.55
N ALA A 74 -11.68 -12.56 19.99
CA ALA A 74 -12.30 -13.64 19.21
C ALA A 74 -13.45 -13.06 18.36
N PHE A 75 -13.10 -12.21 17.39
CA PHE A 75 -14.05 -11.32 16.70
C PHE A 75 -15.09 -12.08 15.85
N ASP A 76 -14.69 -13.10 15.10
CA ASP A 76 -15.63 -13.92 14.30
C ASP A 76 -16.67 -14.59 15.19
N GLU A 77 -16.25 -15.09 16.37
CA GLU A 77 -17.14 -15.70 17.35
C GLU A 77 -18.05 -14.68 18.03
N ALA A 78 -17.55 -13.45 18.21
CA ALA A 78 -18.35 -12.35 18.74
C ALA A 78 -19.49 -11.98 17.80
N ILE A 79 -19.21 -11.84 16.50
CA ILE A 79 -20.21 -11.57 15.45
C ILE A 79 -21.26 -12.67 15.44
N ALA A 80 -20.83 -13.94 15.37
CA ALA A 80 -21.74 -15.07 15.36
C ALA A 80 -22.66 -15.11 16.60
N ALA A 81 -22.13 -14.70 17.76
CA ALA A 81 -22.92 -14.62 18.99
C ALA A 81 -23.92 -13.46 18.94
N PHE A 82 -23.54 -12.28 18.47
CA PHE A 82 -24.43 -11.13 18.30
C PHE A 82 -25.54 -11.42 17.29
N ASP A 83 -25.23 -12.02 16.16
CA ASP A 83 -26.21 -12.40 15.14
C ASP A 83 -27.20 -13.42 15.71
N LYS A 84 -26.70 -14.37 16.50
CA LYS A 84 -27.59 -15.35 17.15
C LYS A 84 -28.51 -14.68 18.17
N SER A 85 -28.02 -13.70 18.93
CA SER A 85 -28.85 -12.91 19.86
C SER A 85 -29.93 -12.16 19.12
N ASN A 86 -29.58 -11.43 18.03
CA ASN A 86 -30.50 -10.69 17.19
C ASN A 86 -31.58 -11.58 16.57
N SER A 87 -31.17 -12.71 15.94
CA SER A 87 -32.10 -13.66 15.33
C SER A 87 -33.11 -14.23 16.33
N ILE A 88 -32.69 -14.52 17.57
CA ILE A 88 -33.59 -14.97 18.64
C ILE A 88 -34.57 -13.87 19.02
N GLU A 89 -34.13 -12.62 19.17
CA GLU A 89 -35.01 -11.50 19.52
C GLU A 89 -36.02 -11.20 18.41
N GLU A 90 -35.59 -11.20 17.15
CA GLU A 90 -36.50 -11.04 16.00
C GLU A 90 -37.59 -12.10 15.98
N SER A 91 -37.21 -13.38 16.13
CA SER A 91 -38.14 -14.51 16.13
C SER A 91 -39.13 -14.45 17.30
N ALA A 92 -38.74 -13.88 18.44
CA ALA A 92 -39.56 -13.77 19.64
C ALA A 92 -40.20 -12.39 19.83
N ASN A 93 -40.05 -11.48 18.86
CA ASN A 93 -40.47 -10.09 18.94
C ASN A 93 -39.95 -9.34 20.20
N LEU A 94 -38.68 -9.59 20.53
CA LEU A 94 -37.94 -8.90 21.59
C LEU A 94 -37.01 -7.86 20.94
N LYS A 95 -36.55 -6.87 21.73
CA LYS A 95 -35.67 -5.78 21.21
C LYS A 95 -34.60 -5.34 22.19
N LYS A 96 -34.41 -6.02 23.29
CA LYS A 96 -33.54 -5.55 24.38
C LYS A 96 -32.07 -5.61 24.03
N TYR A 97 -31.61 -6.78 23.60
CA TYR A 97 -30.18 -7.02 23.34
C TYR A 97 -29.77 -6.55 21.96
N GLY A 98 -30.66 -6.61 20.96
CA GLY A 98 -30.45 -6.01 19.66
C GLY A 98 -30.12 -4.51 19.74
N SER A 99 -30.87 -3.76 20.59
CA SER A 99 -30.57 -2.33 20.82
C SER A 99 -29.22 -2.13 21.53
N LEU A 100 -28.85 -3.02 22.47
CA LEU A 100 -27.53 -2.96 23.13
C LEU A 100 -26.40 -3.31 22.19
N ILE A 101 -26.57 -4.30 21.30
CA ILE A 101 -25.63 -4.66 20.27
C ILE A 101 -25.43 -3.48 19.31
N GLN A 102 -26.51 -2.87 18.85
CA GLN A 102 -26.44 -1.66 18.00
C GLN A 102 -25.69 -0.51 18.71
N GLY A 103 -25.93 -0.28 20.00
CA GLY A 103 -25.19 0.69 20.79
C GLY A 103 -23.71 0.34 20.99
N ASN A 104 -23.33 -0.93 20.80
CA ASN A 104 -21.95 -1.40 20.93
C ASN A 104 -21.16 -1.33 19.62
N VAL A 105 -21.79 -1.05 18.47
CA VAL A 105 -21.14 -1.08 17.13
C VAL A 105 -19.88 -0.22 17.11
N SER A 106 -19.94 1.03 17.58
CA SER A 106 -18.76 1.92 17.61
C SER A 106 -17.61 1.36 18.45
N SER A 107 -17.92 0.76 19.62
CA SER A 107 -16.89 0.12 20.46
C SER A 107 -16.29 -1.10 19.76
N PHE A 108 -17.11 -1.88 19.09
CA PHE A 108 -16.66 -3.07 18.36
C PHE A 108 -15.80 -2.69 17.15
N THR A 109 -16.23 -1.68 16.39
CA THR A 109 -15.43 -1.11 15.29
C THR A 109 -14.06 -0.68 15.79
N ASN A 110 -13.98 0.04 16.91
CA ASN A 110 -12.70 0.47 17.50
C ASN A 110 -11.81 -0.72 17.90
N ASP A 111 -12.38 -1.76 18.50
CA ASP A 111 -11.60 -2.97 18.88
C ASP A 111 -11.02 -3.66 17.63
N LEU A 112 -11.80 -3.78 16.53
CA LEU A 112 -11.35 -4.33 15.27
C LEU A 112 -10.23 -3.51 14.63
N ILE A 113 -10.38 -2.18 14.62
CA ILE A 113 -9.40 -1.26 14.03
C ILE A 113 -8.09 -1.32 14.81
N ASN A 114 -8.13 -1.27 16.14
CA ASN A 114 -6.93 -1.31 16.96
C ASN A 114 -6.15 -2.61 16.71
N GLU A 115 -6.84 -3.76 16.66
CA GLU A 115 -6.22 -5.03 16.32
C GLU A 115 -5.66 -5.05 14.90
N ALA A 116 -6.37 -4.49 13.93
CA ALA A 116 -5.89 -4.40 12.56
C ALA A 116 -4.63 -3.51 12.44
N VAL A 117 -4.53 -2.43 13.22
CA VAL A 117 -3.32 -1.59 13.29
C VAL A 117 -2.15 -2.38 13.88
N ASP A 118 -2.38 -3.14 14.95
CA ASP A 118 -1.36 -4.00 15.55
C ASP A 118 -0.86 -5.04 14.53
N LEU A 119 -1.78 -5.72 13.82
CA LEU A 119 -1.46 -6.71 12.79
C LEU A 119 -0.70 -6.10 11.60
N ASN A 120 -1.10 -4.91 11.13
CA ASN A 120 -0.35 -4.20 10.08
C ASN A 120 1.07 -3.86 10.52
N SER A 121 1.28 -3.51 11.78
CA SER A 121 2.61 -3.23 12.35
C SER A 121 3.50 -4.48 12.42
N LEU A 122 2.88 -5.66 12.48
CA LEU A 122 3.54 -6.97 12.45
C LEU A 122 3.64 -7.55 11.02
N GLU A 123 3.26 -6.78 9.99
CA GLU A 123 3.19 -7.20 8.58
C GLU A 123 2.20 -8.35 8.31
N GLU A 124 1.27 -8.60 9.25
CA GLU A 124 0.18 -9.58 9.08
C GLU A 124 -0.99 -8.97 8.28
N TYR A 125 -0.68 -8.46 7.10
CA TYR A 125 -1.57 -7.63 6.28
C TYR A 125 -2.90 -8.29 5.90
N ILE A 126 -2.90 -9.59 5.59
CA ILE A 126 -4.14 -10.31 5.21
C ILE A 126 -5.10 -10.39 6.40
N ALA A 127 -4.59 -10.65 7.61
CA ALA A 127 -5.41 -10.68 8.81
C ALA A 127 -5.94 -9.28 9.15
N ALA A 128 -5.10 -8.23 9.02
CA ALA A 128 -5.50 -6.85 9.18
C ALA A 128 -6.61 -6.44 8.19
N SER A 129 -6.44 -6.79 6.90
CA SER A 129 -7.44 -6.55 5.86
C SER A 129 -8.81 -7.14 6.21
N LYS A 130 -8.84 -8.37 6.70
CA LYS A 130 -10.08 -9.04 7.11
C LYS A 130 -10.79 -8.29 8.24
N LEU A 131 -10.06 -7.85 9.27
CA LEU A 131 -10.63 -7.11 10.38
C LEU A 131 -11.15 -5.72 9.96
N LEU A 132 -10.42 -5.02 9.08
CA LEU A 132 -10.84 -3.74 8.53
C LEU A 132 -12.10 -3.88 7.67
N TYR A 133 -12.19 -4.94 6.87
CA TYR A 133 -13.40 -5.24 6.11
C TYR A 133 -14.58 -5.54 7.03
N THR A 134 -14.36 -6.31 8.10
CA THR A 134 -15.37 -6.56 9.12
C THR A 134 -15.83 -5.25 9.79
N ALA A 135 -14.90 -4.35 10.11
CA ALA A 135 -15.23 -3.03 10.65
C ALA A 135 -16.10 -2.20 9.68
N TYR A 136 -15.82 -2.29 8.37
CA TYR A 136 -16.68 -1.69 7.35
C TYR A 136 -18.08 -2.29 7.37
N GLU A 137 -18.23 -3.62 7.43
CA GLU A 137 -19.53 -4.29 7.38
C GLU A 137 -20.42 -4.03 8.60
N LEU A 138 -19.87 -3.63 9.74
CA LEU A 138 -20.66 -3.26 10.92
C LEU A 138 -21.54 -2.01 10.71
N ASP A 139 -21.10 -1.06 9.89
CA ASP A 139 -21.84 0.16 9.56
C ASP A 139 -21.33 0.74 8.21
N PRO A 140 -21.67 0.13 7.06
CA PRO A 140 -21.08 0.49 5.78
C PRO A 140 -21.19 1.98 5.40
N PRO A 141 -22.30 2.68 5.67
CA PRO A 141 -22.41 4.11 5.32
C PRO A 141 -21.42 5.00 6.07
N ASN A 142 -21.09 4.67 7.33
CA ASN A 142 -20.22 5.48 8.19
C ASN A 142 -18.78 4.95 8.22
N ASN A 143 -18.57 3.71 7.80
CA ASN A 143 -17.28 3.00 7.92
C ASN A 143 -16.58 2.78 6.58
N THR A 144 -16.95 3.50 5.51
CA THR A 144 -16.38 3.29 4.17
C THR A 144 -14.86 3.49 4.12
N ASP A 145 -14.29 4.32 5.00
CA ASP A 145 -12.84 4.49 5.14
C ASP A 145 -12.14 3.16 5.44
N TYR A 146 -12.77 2.27 6.21
CA TYR A 146 -12.16 0.98 6.56
C TYR A 146 -12.13 0.00 5.38
N LEU A 147 -13.07 0.12 4.43
CA LEU A 147 -12.99 -0.63 3.17
C LEU A 147 -11.75 -0.21 2.35
N TYR A 148 -11.42 1.09 2.33
CA TYR A 148 -10.22 1.59 1.69
C TYR A 148 -8.95 1.05 2.38
N TYR A 149 -8.88 1.08 3.70
CA TYR A 149 -7.74 0.53 4.43
C TYR A 149 -7.65 -1.00 4.30
N ALA A 150 -8.80 -1.71 4.23
CA ALA A 150 -8.83 -3.15 3.97
C ALA A 150 -8.24 -3.48 2.59
N ALA A 151 -8.61 -2.72 1.55
CA ALA A 151 -8.06 -2.88 0.22
C ALA A 151 -6.54 -2.66 0.20
N SER A 152 -6.05 -1.61 0.87
CA SER A 152 -4.63 -1.30 0.97
C SER A 152 -3.84 -2.39 1.71
N SER A 153 -4.35 -2.88 2.84
CA SER A 153 -3.73 -3.99 3.58
C SER A 153 -3.69 -5.28 2.75
N ALA A 154 -4.75 -5.58 1.99
CA ALA A 154 -4.76 -6.76 1.10
C ALA A 154 -3.69 -6.68 0.01
N VAL A 155 -3.46 -5.49 -0.60
CA VAL A 155 -2.34 -5.27 -1.55
C VAL A 155 -1.01 -5.55 -0.91
N ASN A 156 -0.76 -4.99 0.28
CA ASN A 156 0.50 -5.19 1.00
C ASN A 156 0.74 -6.66 1.35
N GLY A 157 -0.32 -7.41 1.60
CA GLY A 157 -0.28 -8.86 1.83
C GLY A 157 -0.22 -9.72 0.56
N GLY A 158 -0.26 -9.11 -0.63
CA GLY A 158 -0.26 -9.83 -1.91
C GLY A 158 -1.60 -10.49 -2.28
N ASP A 159 -2.66 -10.24 -1.52
CA ASP A 159 -4.01 -10.73 -1.86
C ASP A 159 -4.69 -9.76 -2.84
N TYR A 160 -4.23 -9.83 -4.08
CA TYR A 160 -4.69 -8.94 -5.16
C TYR A 160 -6.15 -9.15 -5.53
N ASP A 161 -6.70 -10.37 -5.38
CA ASP A 161 -8.11 -10.65 -5.70
C ASP A 161 -9.05 -9.96 -4.69
N THR A 162 -8.77 -10.12 -3.42
CA THR A 162 -9.53 -9.45 -2.35
C THR A 162 -9.40 -7.93 -2.45
N SER A 163 -8.19 -7.42 -2.63
CA SER A 163 -7.94 -5.99 -2.78
C SER A 163 -8.70 -5.40 -3.97
N LEU A 164 -8.64 -6.06 -5.14
CA LEU A 164 -9.35 -5.63 -6.34
C LEU A 164 -10.87 -5.53 -6.09
N SER A 165 -11.44 -6.52 -5.42
CA SER A 165 -12.88 -6.52 -5.10
C SER A 165 -13.27 -5.32 -4.22
N TYR A 166 -12.43 -4.97 -3.25
CA TYR A 166 -12.67 -3.84 -2.34
C TYR A 166 -12.50 -2.49 -3.05
N TYR A 167 -11.45 -2.33 -3.87
CA TYR A 167 -11.26 -1.10 -4.64
C TYR A 167 -12.35 -0.90 -5.69
N LEU A 168 -12.81 -1.95 -6.38
CA LEU A 168 -13.94 -1.86 -7.31
C LEU A 168 -15.20 -1.42 -6.58
N ARG A 169 -15.48 -1.95 -5.39
CA ARG A 169 -16.61 -1.53 -4.57
C ARG A 169 -16.49 -0.06 -4.15
N LEU A 170 -15.30 0.42 -3.78
CA LEU A 170 -15.06 1.84 -3.47
C LEU A 170 -15.30 2.73 -4.69
N LYS A 171 -14.85 2.31 -5.88
CA LYS A 171 -15.11 2.99 -7.15
C LYS A 171 -16.61 3.07 -7.42
N ASP A 172 -17.35 1.97 -7.27
CA ASP A 172 -18.81 1.93 -7.47
C ASP A 172 -19.57 2.80 -6.47
N LEU A 173 -19.08 2.91 -5.23
CA LEU A 173 -19.59 3.83 -4.21
C LEU A 173 -19.22 5.29 -4.48
N ASN A 174 -18.40 5.57 -5.49
CA ASN A 174 -17.83 6.88 -5.77
C ASN A 174 -17.17 7.49 -4.52
N TYR A 175 -16.45 6.65 -3.76
CA TYR A 175 -15.82 7.04 -2.50
C TYR A 175 -14.67 8.01 -2.75
N GLU A 176 -14.79 9.22 -2.22
CA GLU A 176 -13.76 10.25 -2.33
C GLU A 176 -12.78 10.29 -1.15
N GLY A 177 -13.15 9.79 0.01
CA GLY A 177 -12.30 9.73 1.21
C GLY A 177 -11.73 11.07 1.65
N ARG A 178 -12.42 12.18 1.32
CA ARG A 178 -11.99 13.53 1.67
C ARG A 178 -12.14 13.79 3.16
N LYS A 179 -11.17 14.46 3.73
CA LYS A 179 -11.20 14.90 5.13
C LYS A 179 -11.17 16.42 5.19
N THR A 180 -11.98 16.99 6.07
CA THR A 180 -11.94 18.42 6.35
C THR A 180 -11.05 18.67 7.55
N THR A 181 -9.99 19.46 7.36
CA THR A 181 -9.12 19.97 8.42
C THR A 181 -9.53 21.42 8.73
N TYR A 182 -9.58 21.75 9.99
CA TYR A 182 -10.00 23.04 10.47
C TYR A 182 -8.81 23.82 11.02
N TYR A 183 -8.72 25.10 10.71
CA TYR A 183 -7.66 25.98 11.19
C TYR A 183 -8.24 27.27 11.81
N ALA A 184 -7.57 27.77 12.81
CA ALA A 184 -7.90 29.04 13.43
C ALA A 184 -6.64 29.77 13.91
N THR A 185 -6.64 31.11 13.84
CA THR A 185 -5.57 31.96 14.36
C THR A 185 -6.00 32.50 15.72
N GLU A 186 -5.21 32.27 16.75
CA GLU A 186 -5.44 32.87 18.07
C GLU A 186 -5.11 34.36 18.03
N VAL A 187 -6.03 35.21 18.48
CA VAL A 187 -5.86 36.67 18.43
C VAL A 187 -4.72 37.16 19.32
N ALA A 188 -4.49 36.49 20.47
CA ALA A 188 -3.48 36.90 21.44
C ALA A 188 -2.05 36.63 20.98
N SER A 189 -1.79 35.51 20.35
CA SER A 189 -0.48 35.09 19.85
C SER A 189 -0.25 35.43 18.38
N GLY A 190 -1.30 35.52 17.58
CA GLY A 190 -1.25 35.63 16.13
C GLY A 190 -0.86 34.31 15.44
N GLU A 191 -0.80 33.21 16.17
CA GLU A 191 -0.42 31.90 15.63
C GLU A 191 -1.62 31.16 15.06
N GLU A 192 -1.46 30.61 13.84
CA GLU A 192 -2.44 29.69 13.26
C GLU A 192 -2.17 28.26 13.74
N SER A 193 -3.21 27.56 14.14
CA SER A 193 -3.14 26.16 14.54
C SER A 193 -4.30 25.36 13.98
N GLU A 194 -4.09 24.03 13.89
CA GLU A 194 -5.13 23.08 13.54
C GLU A 194 -6.11 22.94 14.71
N VAL A 195 -7.41 22.95 14.39
CA VAL A 195 -8.50 22.76 15.34
C VAL A 195 -8.91 21.29 15.32
N PRO A 196 -9.00 20.61 16.49
CA PRO A 196 -9.15 19.16 16.56
C PRO A 196 -10.36 18.58 15.82
N ASP A 197 -11.48 19.29 15.81
CA ASP A 197 -12.73 18.80 15.22
C ASP A 197 -13.72 19.94 14.88
N ALA A 198 -14.75 19.57 14.12
CA ALA A 198 -15.82 20.49 13.71
C ALA A 198 -16.59 21.11 14.89
N ALA A 199 -16.75 20.39 16.00
CA ALA A 199 -17.46 20.90 17.17
C ALA A 199 -16.66 22.00 17.85
N THR A 200 -15.36 21.78 18.05
CA THR A 200 -14.43 22.79 18.58
C THR A 200 -14.34 23.99 17.62
N PHE A 201 -14.28 23.75 16.32
CA PHE A 201 -14.29 24.80 15.31
C PHE A 201 -15.57 25.66 15.35
N ALA A 202 -16.73 25.03 15.57
CA ALA A 202 -17.99 25.75 15.75
C ALA A 202 -18.02 26.62 17.03
N ILE A 203 -17.29 26.22 18.07
CA ILE A 203 -17.09 27.03 19.28
C ILE A 203 -16.19 28.22 18.97
N TYR A 204 -15.08 28.00 18.27
CA TYR A 204 -14.14 29.06 17.88
C TYR A 204 -14.79 30.12 16.98
N LYS A 205 -15.70 29.71 16.08
CA LYS A 205 -16.53 30.64 15.27
C LYS A 205 -17.35 31.64 16.11
N LYS A 206 -17.66 31.30 17.35
CA LYS A 206 -18.44 32.15 18.28
C LYS A 206 -17.57 32.92 19.28
N SER A 207 -16.29 32.58 19.37
CA SER A 207 -15.33 33.23 20.27
C SER A 207 -14.69 34.45 19.58
N LYS A 208 -14.36 35.48 20.38
CA LYS A 208 -13.56 36.63 19.92
C LYS A 208 -12.05 36.40 20.06
N GLU A 209 -11.68 35.26 20.62
CA GLU A 209 -10.27 34.86 20.83
C GLU A 209 -9.63 34.27 19.60
N PHE A 210 -10.43 33.92 18.58
CA PHE A 210 -9.96 33.31 17.34
C PHE A 210 -10.42 34.11 16.12
N THR A 211 -9.55 34.15 15.10
CA THR A 211 -9.76 34.80 13.80
C THR A 211 -9.25 33.91 12.67
N ASN A 212 -9.40 34.33 11.41
CA ASN A 212 -8.94 33.60 10.23
C ASN A 212 -9.36 32.11 10.22
N LEU A 213 -10.59 31.86 10.66
CA LEU A 213 -11.13 30.50 10.66
C LEU A 213 -11.30 30.02 9.24
N ARG A 214 -10.65 28.91 8.90
CA ARG A 214 -10.75 28.29 7.57
C ARG A 214 -10.90 26.80 7.64
N GLU A 215 -11.54 26.25 6.64
CA GLU A 215 -11.72 24.82 6.40
C GLU A 215 -10.91 24.45 5.18
N GLU A 216 -10.17 23.37 5.26
CA GLU A 216 -9.39 22.82 4.17
C GLU A 216 -9.85 21.41 3.88
N LEU A 217 -10.28 21.15 2.64
CA LEU A 217 -10.71 19.84 2.21
C LEU A 217 -9.54 19.14 1.53
N SER A 218 -9.21 17.92 1.99
CA SER A 218 -8.16 17.11 1.37
C SER A 218 -8.54 16.72 -0.07
N ASP A 219 -7.56 16.34 -0.86
CA ASP A 219 -7.79 15.78 -2.19
C ASP A 219 -8.63 14.50 -2.13
N SER A 220 -9.30 14.22 -3.24
CA SER A 220 -10.05 12.97 -3.40
C SER A 220 -9.10 11.77 -3.51
N LYS A 221 -9.45 10.67 -2.84
CA LYS A 221 -8.76 9.38 -2.97
C LYS A 221 -9.20 8.58 -4.20
N LEU A 222 -10.25 9.02 -4.89
CA LEU A 222 -10.79 8.26 -6.03
C LEU A 222 -9.78 8.05 -7.15
N PRO A 223 -8.95 9.05 -7.55
CA PRO A 223 -7.89 8.84 -8.54
C PRO A 223 -6.87 7.77 -8.11
N GLU A 224 -6.48 7.78 -6.83
CA GLU A 224 -5.58 6.78 -6.25
C GLU A 224 -6.20 5.36 -6.28
N ILE A 225 -7.49 5.26 -5.94
CA ILE A 225 -8.24 3.99 -5.99
C ILE A 225 -8.23 3.42 -7.41
N VAL A 226 -8.56 4.25 -8.42
CA VAL A 226 -8.59 3.79 -9.82
C VAL A 226 -7.19 3.44 -10.31
N LYS A 227 -6.16 4.17 -9.88
CA LYS A 227 -4.75 3.81 -10.12
C LYS A 227 -4.39 2.44 -9.53
N ASN A 228 -4.78 2.18 -8.28
CA ASN A 228 -4.52 0.90 -7.63
C ASN A 228 -5.24 -0.26 -8.33
N ILE A 229 -6.47 -0.07 -8.80
CA ILE A 229 -7.18 -1.03 -9.65
C ILE A 229 -6.35 -1.37 -10.90
N ALA A 230 -5.83 -0.35 -11.58
CA ALA A 230 -5.01 -0.54 -12.78
C ALA A 230 -3.72 -1.32 -12.46
N LEU A 231 -2.99 -0.95 -11.40
CA LEU A 231 -1.77 -1.63 -10.98
C LEU A 231 -2.02 -3.10 -10.61
N ILE A 232 -3.14 -3.40 -9.95
CA ILE A 232 -3.52 -4.78 -9.63
C ILE A 232 -3.80 -5.59 -10.91
N TYR A 233 -4.49 -5.03 -11.90
CA TYR A 233 -4.69 -5.71 -13.18
C TYR A 233 -3.36 -5.97 -13.91
N VAL A 234 -2.43 -5.00 -13.88
CA VAL A 234 -1.05 -5.20 -14.39
C VAL A 234 -0.38 -6.38 -13.68
N GLN A 235 -0.43 -6.39 -12.36
CA GLN A 235 0.18 -7.45 -11.54
C GLN A 235 -0.43 -8.83 -11.81
N LYS A 236 -1.73 -8.87 -12.14
CA LYS A 236 -2.45 -10.09 -12.54
C LYS A 236 -2.22 -10.49 -14.01
N GLY A 237 -1.54 -9.67 -14.78
CA GLY A 237 -1.30 -9.89 -16.22
C GLY A 237 -2.54 -9.63 -17.10
N ASP A 238 -3.57 -8.98 -16.57
CA ASP A 238 -4.76 -8.57 -17.32
C ASP A 238 -4.53 -7.18 -17.93
N ASN A 239 -3.74 -7.14 -19.01
CA ASN A 239 -3.34 -5.90 -19.65
C ASN A 239 -4.53 -5.12 -20.25
N GLU A 240 -5.61 -5.81 -20.68
CA GLU A 240 -6.79 -5.16 -21.23
C GLU A 240 -7.56 -4.40 -20.15
N ALA A 241 -7.85 -5.06 -19.02
CA ALA A 241 -8.51 -4.42 -17.89
C ALA A 241 -7.64 -3.31 -17.26
N ALA A 242 -6.31 -3.52 -17.19
CA ALA A 242 -5.36 -2.51 -16.74
C ALA A 242 -5.41 -1.25 -17.61
N MET A 243 -5.37 -1.40 -18.92
CA MET A 243 -5.43 -0.28 -19.87
C MET A 243 -6.72 0.50 -19.75
N GLN A 244 -7.86 -0.18 -19.59
CA GLN A 244 -9.15 0.50 -19.39
C GLN A 244 -9.18 1.26 -18.05
N ALA A 245 -8.68 0.64 -16.97
CA ALA A 245 -8.63 1.28 -15.65
C ALA A 245 -7.71 2.51 -15.63
N ILE A 246 -6.56 2.45 -16.31
CA ILE A 246 -5.65 3.60 -16.47
C ILE A 246 -6.33 4.73 -17.24
N LYS A 247 -7.02 4.41 -18.34
CA LYS A 247 -7.76 5.41 -19.13
C LYS A 247 -8.82 6.11 -18.27
N ASP A 248 -9.55 5.36 -17.45
CA ASP A 248 -10.50 5.93 -16.50
C ASP A 248 -9.80 6.86 -15.48
N ALA A 249 -8.71 6.40 -14.88
CA ALA A 249 -7.93 7.18 -13.91
C ALA A 249 -7.37 8.47 -14.54
N ARG A 250 -6.82 8.39 -15.75
CA ARG A 250 -6.30 9.55 -16.48
C ARG A 250 -7.38 10.55 -16.87
N SER A 251 -8.61 10.09 -17.10
CA SER A 251 -9.74 11.01 -17.33
C SER A 251 -10.04 11.88 -16.11
N MET A 252 -9.78 11.38 -14.91
CA MET A 252 -9.96 12.10 -13.63
C MET A 252 -8.74 12.94 -13.26
N SER A 253 -7.54 12.47 -13.58
CA SER A 253 -6.25 13.11 -13.24
C SER A 253 -5.28 13.05 -14.43
N PRO A 254 -5.53 13.86 -15.48
CA PRO A 254 -4.78 13.78 -16.74
C PRO A 254 -3.30 14.17 -16.60
N LYS A 255 -2.94 14.92 -15.55
CA LYS A 255 -1.58 15.38 -15.28
C LYS A 255 -0.85 14.57 -14.21
N ASP A 256 -1.45 13.49 -13.69
CA ASP A 256 -0.80 12.62 -12.72
C ASP A 256 0.34 11.86 -13.41
N VAL A 257 1.58 12.24 -13.08
CA VAL A 257 2.79 11.64 -13.65
C VAL A 257 2.85 10.14 -13.37
N GLY A 258 2.39 9.69 -12.20
CA GLY A 258 2.35 8.28 -11.85
C GLY A 258 1.42 7.47 -12.76
N LEU A 259 0.26 8.02 -13.14
CA LEU A 259 -0.66 7.40 -14.10
C LEU A 259 -0.08 7.36 -15.51
N ILE A 260 0.58 8.46 -15.93
CA ILE A 260 1.26 8.53 -17.23
C ILE A 260 2.34 7.44 -17.30
N LEU A 261 3.14 7.30 -16.24
CA LEU A 261 4.19 6.28 -16.17
C LEU A 261 3.62 4.85 -16.15
N THR A 262 2.53 4.63 -15.42
CA THR A 262 1.87 3.31 -15.40
C THR A 262 1.33 2.92 -16.78
N GLU A 263 0.75 3.88 -17.52
CA GLU A 263 0.32 3.66 -18.90
C GLU A 263 1.52 3.37 -19.81
N ALA A 264 2.59 4.12 -19.65
CA ALA A 264 3.82 3.90 -20.40
C ALA A 264 4.40 2.50 -20.17
N ASP A 265 4.47 2.05 -18.93
CA ASP A 265 4.95 0.71 -18.59
C ASP A 265 4.13 -0.39 -19.25
N LEU A 266 2.81 -0.25 -19.31
CA LEU A 266 1.96 -1.18 -20.07
C LEU A 266 2.30 -1.22 -21.56
N TYR A 267 2.46 -0.04 -22.17
CA TYR A 267 2.88 0.02 -23.58
C TYR A 267 4.26 -0.58 -23.80
N ASN A 268 5.18 -0.40 -22.85
CA ASN A 268 6.50 -1.05 -22.90
C ASN A 268 6.39 -2.59 -22.81
N GLN A 269 5.53 -3.11 -21.91
CA GLN A 269 5.32 -4.55 -21.75
C GLN A 269 4.72 -5.21 -23.00
N ILE A 270 3.83 -4.53 -23.71
CA ILE A 270 3.24 -5.02 -24.98
C ILE A 270 4.11 -4.70 -26.20
N GLY A 271 5.27 -4.05 -26.03
CA GLY A 271 6.23 -3.73 -27.09
C GLY A 271 5.84 -2.53 -27.95
N ASP A 272 4.86 -1.70 -27.54
CA ASP A 272 4.52 -0.44 -28.23
C ASP A 272 5.45 0.69 -27.76
N GLU A 273 6.67 0.63 -28.24
CA GLU A 273 7.73 1.58 -27.90
C GLU A 273 7.42 3.03 -28.33
N ALA A 274 6.62 3.22 -29.37
CA ALA A 274 6.25 4.55 -29.84
C ALA A 274 5.33 5.24 -28.84
N ARG A 275 4.34 4.52 -28.32
CA ARG A 275 3.45 5.01 -27.27
C ARG A 275 4.19 5.25 -25.97
N PHE A 276 5.07 4.32 -25.58
CA PHE A 276 5.93 4.47 -24.42
C PHE A 276 6.73 5.79 -24.49
N ALA A 277 7.45 6.05 -25.59
CA ALA A 277 8.24 7.26 -25.74
C ALA A 277 7.38 8.54 -25.65
N SER A 278 6.23 8.55 -26.32
CA SER A 278 5.29 9.69 -26.27
C SER A 278 4.79 9.98 -24.85
N LEU A 279 4.50 8.95 -24.06
CA LEU A 279 4.06 9.09 -22.68
C LEU A 279 5.19 9.56 -21.75
N MET A 280 6.43 9.13 -22.00
CA MET A 280 7.60 9.66 -21.28
C MET A 280 7.80 11.15 -21.56
N GLU A 281 7.64 11.60 -22.79
CA GLU A 281 7.70 13.03 -23.14
C GLU A 281 6.56 13.81 -22.46
N GLU A 282 5.36 13.25 -22.41
CA GLU A 282 4.23 13.81 -21.68
C GLU A 282 4.53 13.94 -20.17
N ALA A 283 5.11 12.90 -19.57
CA ALA A 283 5.50 12.92 -18.15
C ALA A 283 6.55 14.03 -17.88
N ILE A 284 7.56 14.15 -18.74
CA ILE A 284 8.57 15.23 -18.66
C ILE A 284 7.94 16.62 -18.79
N ALA A 285 6.92 16.78 -19.63
CA ALA A 285 6.22 18.04 -19.75
C ALA A 285 5.46 18.44 -18.46
N GLN A 286 5.06 17.46 -17.64
CA GLN A 286 4.42 17.72 -16.33
C GLN A 286 5.46 17.89 -15.21
N ASP A 287 6.57 17.14 -15.24
CA ASP A 287 7.63 17.20 -14.24
C ASP A 287 9.02 17.22 -14.90
N PRO A 288 9.45 18.39 -15.41
CA PRO A 288 10.70 18.51 -16.17
C PRO A 288 11.97 18.38 -15.34
N ASN A 289 11.84 18.36 -14.00
CA ASN A 289 12.98 18.24 -13.10
C ASN A 289 13.14 16.82 -12.49
N ASN A 290 12.37 15.87 -12.95
CA ASN A 290 12.41 14.51 -12.46
C ASN A 290 13.49 13.68 -13.19
N ALA A 291 14.62 13.48 -12.53
CA ALA A 291 15.76 12.74 -13.07
C ALA A 291 15.38 11.33 -13.55
N VAL A 292 14.43 10.66 -12.86
CA VAL A 292 14.00 9.29 -13.17
C VAL A 292 13.36 9.19 -14.57
N LEU A 293 12.63 10.23 -15.00
CA LEU A 293 12.01 10.25 -16.33
C LEU A 293 13.06 10.24 -17.44
N TYR A 294 14.11 11.06 -17.28
CA TYR A 294 15.22 11.11 -18.22
C TYR A 294 16.04 9.80 -18.17
N TYR A 295 16.27 9.24 -17.00
CA TYR A 295 16.91 7.94 -16.86
C TYR A 295 16.14 6.86 -17.64
N ASN A 296 14.83 6.76 -17.50
CA ASN A 296 13.99 5.79 -18.19
C ASN A 296 14.03 5.97 -19.71
N LEU A 297 14.00 7.21 -20.23
CA LEU A 297 14.23 7.48 -21.65
C LEU A 297 15.63 7.08 -22.11
N GLY A 298 16.62 7.26 -21.25
CA GLY A 298 17.98 6.77 -21.50
C GLY A 298 18.02 5.27 -21.70
N VAL A 299 17.37 4.50 -20.79
CA VAL A 299 17.28 3.04 -20.88
C VAL A 299 16.60 2.60 -22.18
N VAL A 300 15.43 3.15 -22.49
CA VAL A 300 14.67 2.76 -23.69
C VAL A 300 15.42 3.07 -24.98
N ASN A 301 16.05 4.24 -25.06
CA ASN A 301 16.85 4.59 -26.24
C ASN A 301 18.11 3.71 -26.35
N GLY A 302 18.74 3.34 -25.23
CA GLY A 302 19.84 2.39 -25.21
C GLY A 302 19.42 1.03 -25.78
N ASN A 303 18.33 0.47 -25.28
CA ASN A 303 17.79 -0.81 -25.75
C ASN A 303 17.43 -0.82 -27.25
N LYS A 304 17.05 0.33 -27.81
CA LYS A 304 16.80 0.52 -29.25
C LYS A 304 18.06 0.71 -30.09
N GLY A 305 19.22 0.80 -29.48
CA GLY A 305 20.45 1.15 -30.17
C GLY A 305 20.58 2.63 -30.53
N ASN A 306 19.67 3.50 -30.03
CA ASN A 306 19.73 4.96 -30.19
C ASN A 306 20.76 5.57 -29.21
N ARG A 307 22.02 5.17 -29.35
CA ARG A 307 23.10 5.46 -28.39
C ARG A 307 23.22 6.95 -28.06
N GLU A 308 23.22 7.83 -29.05
CA GLU A 308 23.37 9.28 -28.86
C GLU A 308 22.24 9.88 -28.03
N ALA A 309 21.00 9.50 -28.29
CA ALA A 309 19.83 9.92 -27.52
C ALA A 309 19.91 9.40 -26.09
N SER A 310 20.27 8.12 -25.89
CA SER A 310 20.44 7.50 -24.57
C SER A 310 21.48 8.26 -23.75
N ILE A 311 22.66 8.54 -24.29
CA ILE A 311 23.72 9.33 -23.63
C ILE A 311 23.20 10.71 -23.24
N SER A 312 22.46 11.39 -24.11
CA SER A 312 21.89 12.72 -23.84
C SER A 312 20.92 12.68 -22.65
N TYR A 313 20.02 11.71 -22.62
CA TYR A 313 19.06 11.54 -21.55
C TYR A 313 19.72 11.19 -20.21
N TYR A 314 20.71 10.29 -20.19
CA TYR A 314 21.44 9.99 -18.95
C TYR A 314 22.24 11.19 -18.44
N LYS A 315 22.87 11.98 -19.31
CA LYS A 315 23.55 13.22 -18.91
C LYS A 315 22.57 14.21 -18.29
N LYS A 316 21.35 14.33 -18.82
CA LYS A 316 20.31 15.17 -18.23
C LYS A 316 19.82 14.64 -16.89
N ALA A 317 19.69 13.33 -16.72
CA ALA A 317 19.34 12.72 -15.44
C ALA A 317 20.41 13.01 -14.35
N ILE A 318 21.69 12.91 -14.71
CA ILE A 318 22.82 13.26 -13.80
C ILE A 318 22.83 14.77 -13.45
N GLU A 319 22.51 15.63 -14.40
CA GLU A 319 22.39 17.08 -14.15
C GLU A 319 21.32 17.37 -13.09
N LEU A 320 20.19 16.65 -13.15
CA LEU A 320 19.06 16.85 -12.25
C LEU A 320 19.26 16.15 -10.88
N ASP A 321 19.83 14.96 -10.88
CA ASP A 321 20.18 14.23 -9.66
C ASP A 321 21.60 13.64 -9.78
N PRO A 322 22.61 14.35 -9.30
CA PRO A 322 23.99 13.86 -9.32
C PRO A 322 24.25 12.66 -8.40
N THR A 323 23.28 12.26 -7.57
CA THR A 323 23.42 11.12 -6.66
C THR A 323 22.77 9.84 -7.18
N TYR A 324 22.11 9.89 -8.32
CA TYR A 324 21.39 8.75 -8.90
C TYR A 324 22.36 7.74 -9.54
N GLU A 325 22.85 6.80 -8.72
CA GLU A 325 23.92 5.83 -9.04
C GLU A 325 23.68 5.05 -10.35
N ALA A 326 22.46 4.53 -10.56
CA ALA A 326 22.13 3.70 -11.72
C ALA A 326 22.40 4.41 -13.05
N THR A 327 22.29 5.74 -13.09
CA THR A 327 22.49 6.55 -14.28
C THR A 327 23.95 6.53 -14.74
N TYR A 328 24.89 6.58 -13.80
CA TYR A 328 26.32 6.59 -14.11
C TYR A 328 26.80 5.27 -14.74
N LEU A 329 26.34 4.14 -14.18
CA LEU A 329 26.71 2.83 -14.69
C LEU A 329 26.13 2.60 -16.09
N ASN A 330 24.85 2.93 -16.28
CA ASN A 330 24.19 2.77 -17.57
C ASN A 330 24.78 3.72 -18.64
N LEU A 331 25.08 4.96 -18.27
CA LEU A 331 25.74 5.91 -19.18
C LEU A 331 27.11 5.37 -19.64
N ALA A 332 27.93 4.89 -18.69
CA ALA A 332 29.22 4.31 -19.01
C ALA A 332 29.07 3.07 -19.91
N SER A 333 28.09 2.20 -19.64
CA SER A 333 27.79 1.03 -20.44
C SER A 333 27.47 1.40 -21.89
N VAL A 334 26.52 2.34 -22.09
CA VAL A 334 26.10 2.77 -23.45
C VAL A 334 27.24 3.45 -24.21
N ILE A 335 28.13 4.22 -23.52
CA ILE A 335 29.35 4.75 -24.16
C ILE A 335 30.23 3.60 -24.63
N LEU A 336 30.47 2.61 -23.77
CA LEU A 336 31.37 1.47 -24.05
C LEU A 336 30.84 0.53 -25.15
N GLU A 337 29.53 0.44 -25.37
CA GLU A 337 28.95 -0.32 -26.50
C GLU A 337 29.53 0.10 -27.84
N GLY A 338 29.98 1.36 -27.98
CA GLY A 338 30.68 1.84 -29.17
C GLY A 338 32.02 1.17 -29.47
N GLU A 339 32.56 0.40 -28.53
CA GLU A 339 33.79 -0.37 -28.74
C GLU A 339 33.62 -1.46 -29.79
N ALA A 340 32.46 -2.13 -29.81
CA ALA A 340 32.19 -3.23 -30.70
C ALA A 340 32.37 -2.83 -32.18
N ASP A 341 31.81 -1.71 -32.58
CA ASP A 341 31.90 -1.16 -33.92
C ASP A 341 33.38 -0.86 -34.29
N ILE A 342 34.14 -0.31 -33.38
CA ILE A 342 35.57 0.02 -33.56
C ILE A 342 36.38 -1.28 -33.76
N VAL A 343 36.13 -2.28 -32.94
CA VAL A 343 36.84 -3.58 -32.99
C VAL A 343 36.51 -4.31 -34.28
N GLU A 344 35.25 -4.28 -34.73
CA GLU A 344 34.85 -4.84 -36.03
C GLU A 344 35.60 -4.18 -37.18
N GLU A 345 35.65 -2.81 -37.20
CA GLU A 345 36.43 -2.08 -38.19
C GLU A 345 37.93 -2.44 -38.14
N MET A 346 38.50 -2.59 -36.94
CA MET A 346 39.90 -2.97 -36.77
C MET A 346 40.18 -4.39 -37.35
N ASN A 347 39.28 -5.34 -37.08
CA ASN A 347 39.42 -6.72 -37.53
C ASN A 347 39.24 -6.88 -39.02
N ALA A 348 38.53 -5.97 -39.70
CA ALA A 348 38.35 -5.97 -41.15
C ALA A 348 39.56 -5.45 -41.95
N LEU A 349 40.58 -4.89 -41.27
CA LEU A 349 41.76 -4.33 -41.93
C LEU A 349 42.79 -5.39 -42.28
N GLY A 350 43.45 -5.21 -43.42
CA GLY A 350 44.62 -5.98 -43.86
C GLY A 350 45.95 -5.38 -43.31
N ASN A 351 47.04 -5.65 -44.02
CA ASN A 351 48.40 -5.32 -43.62
C ASN A 351 49.10 -4.25 -44.49
N SER A 352 48.35 -3.49 -45.31
CA SER A 352 48.92 -2.41 -46.11
C SER A 352 49.34 -1.20 -45.22
N ALA A 353 50.26 -0.39 -45.68
CA ALA A 353 50.68 0.81 -44.95
C ALA A 353 49.52 1.81 -44.71
N ALA A 354 48.51 1.82 -45.56
CA ALA A 354 47.27 2.64 -45.37
C ALA A 354 46.38 2.05 -44.28
N GLU A 355 46.20 0.73 -44.29
CA GLU A 355 45.40 0.00 -43.30
C GLU A 355 46.05 0.04 -41.91
N ASN A 356 47.38 -0.06 -41.83
CA ASN A 356 48.09 0.12 -40.54
C ASN A 356 47.85 1.54 -39.93
N ARG A 357 47.86 2.60 -40.77
CA ARG A 357 47.49 3.96 -40.27
C ARG A 357 46.06 4.03 -39.82
N LYS A 358 45.13 3.37 -40.50
CA LYS A 358 43.71 3.31 -40.10
C LYS A 358 43.56 2.52 -38.78
N TYR A 359 44.31 1.42 -38.66
CA TYR A 359 44.31 0.65 -37.40
C TYR A 359 44.80 1.48 -36.21
N ASP A 360 45.91 2.24 -36.38
CA ASP A 360 46.38 3.15 -35.32
C ASP A 360 45.35 4.25 -34.97
N ALA A 361 44.67 4.80 -35.93
CA ALA A 361 43.59 5.76 -35.72
C ALA A 361 42.41 5.16 -34.95
N LEU A 362 41.97 3.94 -35.30
CA LEU A 362 40.94 3.20 -34.60
C LEU A 362 41.34 2.84 -33.17
N LYS A 363 42.59 2.47 -32.98
CA LYS A 363 43.14 2.25 -31.62
C LYS A 363 43.06 3.50 -30.76
N GLN A 364 43.35 4.68 -31.29
CA GLN A 364 43.19 5.95 -30.57
C GLN A 364 41.73 6.26 -30.31
N LYS A 365 40.83 6.03 -31.29
CA LYS A 365 39.36 6.18 -31.15
C LYS A 365 38.85 5.31 -30.01
N ARG A 366 39.27 4.04 -29.97
CA ARG A 366 38.94 3.10 -28.87
C ARG A 366 39.39 3.59 -27.53
N LYS A 367 40.64 4.07 -27.46
CA LYS A 367 41.19 4.64 -26.22
C LYS A 367 40.38 5.87 -25.76
N SER A 368 40.02 6.76 -26.65
CA SER A 368 39.20 7.96 -26.36
C SER A 368 37.82 7.55 -25.84
N LEU A 369 37.19 6.54 -26.43
CA LEU A 369 35.90 6.01 -25.98
C LEU A 369 35.99 5.50 -24.52
N PHE A 370 37.01 4.75 -24.19
CA PHE A 370 37.24 4.29 -22.83
C PHE A 370 37.38 5.47 -21.86
N LEU A 371 38.22 6.44 -22.23
CA LEU A 371 38.48 7.62 -21.39
C LEU A 371 37.25 8.51 -21.22
N GLU A 372 36.28 8.48 -22.16
CA GLU A 372 35.00 9.18 -22.03
C GLU A 372 34.12 8.59 -20.93
N SER A 373 34.14 7.27 -20.72
CA SER A 373 33.35 6.61 -19.69
C SER A 373 33.95 6.75 -18.28
N VAL A 374 35.26 6.91 -18.16
CA VAL A 374 35.99 6.93 -16.87
C VAL A 374 35.45 7.93 -15.87
N PRO A 375 35.20 9.22 -16.19
CA PRO A 375 34.72 10.20 -15.21
C PRO A 375 33.39 9.80 -14.54
N TYR A 376 32.51 9.17 -15.30
CA TYR A 376 31.21 8.72 -14.77
C TYR A 376 31.36 7.55 -13.81
N LEU A 377 32.20 6.58 -14.14
CA LEU A 377 32.51 5.45 -13.26
C LEU A 377 33.27 5.89 -11.99
N GLU A 378 34.20 6.83 -12.11
CA GLU A 378 34.91 7.37 -10.96
C GLU A 378 33.98 8.15 -10.02
N THR A 379 33.03 8.91 -10.59
CA THR A 379 31.99 9.57 -9.82
C THR A 379 31.12 8.54 -9.10
N LEU A 380 30.70 7.47 -9.78
CA LEU A 380 29.93 6.39 -9.16
C LEU A 380 30.69 5.74 -7.99
N VAL A 381 31.97 5.44 -8.16
CA VAL A 381 32.81 4.91 -7.07
C VAL A 381 32.98 5.93 -5.92
N SER A 382 32.96 7.23 -6.20
CA SER A 382 32.95 8.26 -5.17
C SER A 382 31.64 8.31 -4.37
N ILE A 383 30.49 8.10 -5.04
CA ILE A 383 29.17 8.04 -4.40
C ILE A 383 29.01 6.72 -3.61
N ASN A 384 29.38 5.62 -4.25
CA ASN A 384 29.29 4.27 -3.67
C ASN A 384 30.62 3.52 -3.83
N PRO A 385 31.51 3.62 -2.84
CA PRO A 385 32.83 2.97 -2.88
C PRO A 385 32.80 1.44 -2.96
N ASN A 386 31.66 0.83 -2.70
CA ASN A 386 31.46 -0.62 -2.73
C ASN A 386 30.81 -1.11 -4.06
N ASN A 387 30.66 -0.23 -5.05
CA ASN A 387 30.10 -0.61 -6.35
C ASN A 387 31.11 -1.45 -7.14
N ALA A 388 31.00 -2.76 -7.00
CA ALA A 388 31.91 -3.72 -7.63
C ALA A 388 31.92 -3.60 -9.17
N ASP A 389 30.79 -3.37 -9.82
CA ASP A 389 30.66 -3.29 -11.27
C ASP A 389 31.44 -2.10 -11.83
N ALA A 390 31.33 -0.93 -11.18
CA ALA A 390 32.09 0.26 -11.56
C ALA A 390 33.61 0.04 -11.39
N ILE A 391 34.02 -0.54 -10.25
CA ILE A 391 35.44 -0.83 -9.97
C ILE A 391 36.02 -1.84 -10.94
N ILE A 392 35.26 -2.92 -11.28
CA ILE A 392 35.68 -3.93 -12.27
C ILE A 392 35.83 -3.27 -13.63
N THR A 393 34.87 -2.44 -14.03
CA THR A 393 34.88 -1.76 -15.33
C THR A 393 36.08 -0.81 -15.45
N LEU A 394 36.34 0.01 -14.44
CA LEU A 394 37.51 0.90 -14.37
C LEU A 394 38.81 0.11 -14.45
N LYS A 395 38.94 -0.96 -13.66
CA LYS A 395 40.12 -1.85 -13.70
C LYS A 395 40.36 -2.39 -15.12
N ASN A 396 39.33 -2.86 -15.79
CA ASN A 396 39.42 -3.44 -17.14
C ASN A 396 39.77 -2.37 -18.18
N ILE A 397 39.17 -1.18 -18.11
CA ILE A 397 39.54 -0.03 -18.97
C ILE A 397 41.01 0.31 -18.83
N PHE A 398 41.50 0.55 -17.60
CA PHE A 398 42.87 0.92 -17.37
C PHE A 398 43.88 -0.17 -17.74
N GLY A 399 43.49 -1.46 -17.57
CA GLY A 399 44.26 -2.58 -18.06
C GLY A 399 44.36 -2.60 -19.60
N THR A 400 43.26 -2.33 -20.29
CA THR A 400 43.19 -2.33 -21.77
C THR A 400 44.01 -1.16 -22.39
N ILE A 401 43.97 0.01 -21.78
CA ILE A 401 44.71 1.19 -22.29
C ILE A 401 46.16 1.24 -21.80
N GLY A 402 46.59 0.28 -20.94
CA GLY A 402 47.96 0.16 -20.45
C GLY A 402 48.32 1.12 -19.30
N ASP A 403 47.34 1.67 -18.61
CA ASP A 403 47.57 2.50 -17.42
C ASP A 403 47.73 1.62 -16.17
N THR A 404 48.98 1.18 -15.94
CA THR A 404 49.33 0.25 -14.84
C THR A 404 49.02 0.81 -13.45
N ALA A 405 49.15 2.13 -13.27
CA ALA A 405 48.93 2.76 -11.97
C ALA A 405 47.45 2.69 -11.56
N ASN A 406 46.56 3.13 -12.43
CA ASN A 406 45.11 3.08 -12.20
C ASN A 406 44.58 1.65 -12.20
N PHE A 407 45.09 0.76 -13.08
CA PHE A 407 44.77 -0.67 -13.01
C PHE A 407 45.03 -1.25 -11.62
N LYS A 408 46.22 -0.98 -11.04
CA LYS A 408 46.55 -1.47 -9.70
C LYS A 408 45.65 -0.88 -8.63
N LYS A 409 45.36 0.43 -8.71
CA LYS A 409 44.43 1.12 -7.78
C LYS A 409 43.08 0.39 -7.71
N TYR A 410 42.44 0.16 -8.83
CA TYR A 410 41.11 -0.44 -8.85
C TYR A 410 41.11 -1.95 -8.61
N ARG A 411 42.20 -2.65 -8.91
CA ARG A 411 42.40 -4.04 -8.48
C ARG A 411 42.45 -4.14 -6.97
N ASP A 412 43.29 -3.30 -6.32
CA ASP A 412 43.47 -3.31 -4.86
C ASP A 412 42.15 -2.91 -4.14
N MET A 413 41.35 -1.98 -4.73
CA MET A 413 40.03 -1.66 -4.23
C MET A 413 39.10 -2.87 -4.32
N LEU A 414 39.08 -3.60 -5.45
CA LEU A 414 38.21 -4.77 -5.64
C LEU A 414 38.58 -5.91 -4.66
N GLU A 415 39.90 -6.10 -4.37
CA GLU A 415 40.37 -7.10 -3.41
C GLU A 415 40.02 -6.74 -1.94
N SER A 416 39.62 -5.48 -1.68
CA SER A 416 39.24 -5.00 -0.35
C SER A 416 37.75 -5.03 -0.07
N LEU A 417 36.92 -5.31 -1.08
CA LEU A 417 35.48 -5.50 -0.94
C LEU A 417 35.15 -6.88 -0.34
#